data_38d33ff4e6728450766b835742c83ec6
#
_entry.id   38d33ff4e6728450766b835742c83ec6
#
_cell.length_a   1.000
_cell.length_b   1.000
_cell.length_c   1.000
_cell.angle_alpha   90.00
_cell.angle_beta   90.00
_cell.angle_gamma   90.00
#
_symmetry.space_group_name_H-M   'P 1'
#
loop_
_entity.id
_entity.type
_entity.pdbx_description
1 polymer ?
#
loop_
_entity_poly.entity_id
_entity_poly.type
_entity_poly.pdbx_seq_one_letter_code
_entity_poly.pdbx_strand_id
1 'polypeptide(L)'
;MNEPDTENSVFLRVGNVLSQIRPAIQADGGDVELIEVTDDGLVRVRFHGACVGCPSSAMTLKAGLEHSLRERIPEVTRVEAIE
;
A
#
# COMPACT_ATOMS: atom_id res chain seq x y z
N MET A 1 -5.89 -24.94 7.84
CA MET A 1 -6.09 -24.53 7.49
C MET A 1 -6.32 -23.89 6.81
N ASN A 2 -6.07 -23.46 6.75
CA ASN A 2 -6.19 -22.80 6.26
C ASN A 2 -6.52 -22.27 5.33
N GLU A 3 -6.99 -22.48 4.83
CA GLU A 3 -7.48 -22.04 3.93
C GLU A 3 -8.12 -20.79 3.77
N PRO A 4 -8.91 -20.24 4.46
CA PRO A 4 -9.32 -18.89 4.38
C PRO A 4 -8.17 -17.98 4.12
N ASP A 5 -7.05 -18.51 4.30
CA ASP A 5 -5.84 -17.79 4.12
C ASP A 5 -5.56 -17.40 2.71
N THR A 6 -6.24 -18.01 1.75
CA THR A 6 -6.01 -17.66 0.36
C THR A 6 -6.47 -16.25 0.07
N GLU A 7 -7.61 -15.84 0.58
CA GLU A 7 -8.08 -14.49 0.40
C GLU A 7 -7.31 -13.51 1.25
N ASN A 8 -7.10 -13.88 2.51
CA ASN A 8 -6.39 -13.01 3.43
C ASN A 8 -4.94 -12.88 3.07
N SER A 9 -4.44 -13.84 2.29
CA SER A 9 -3.05 -13.85 1.93
C SER A 9 -2.63 -12.62 1.14
N VAL A 10 -3.47 -12.14 0.22
CA VAL A 10 -3.13 -10.93 -0.52
C VAL A 10 -3.09 -9.74 0.41
N PHE A 11 -4.07 -9.60 1.27
CA PHE A 11 -4.10 -8.51 2.25
C PHE A 11 -2.87 -8.55 3.14
N LEU A 12 -2.53 -9.73 3.65
CA LEU A 12 -1.39 -9.89 4.53
C LEU A 12 -0.08 -9.61 3.80
N ARG A 13 0.03 -10.06 2.57
CA ARG A 13 1.24 -9.83 1.78
C ARG A 13 1.41 -8.36 1.47
N VAL A 14 0.32 -7.67 1.14
CA VAL A 14 0.36 -6.23 0.94
C VAL A 14 0.79 -5.54 2.22
N GLY A 15 0.22 -5.95 3.34
CA GLY A 15 0.60 -5.39 4.63
C GLY A 15 2.08 -5.58 4.94
N ASN A 16 2.62 -6.76 4.61
CA ASN A 16 4.03 -7.02 4.82
C ASN A 16 4.91 -6.11 3.97
N VAL A 17 4.56 -5.94 2.71
CA VAL A 17 5.32 -5.05 1.83
C VAL A 17 5.27 -3.62 2.35
N LEU A 18 4.08 -3.17 2.76
CA LEU A 18 3.95 -1.83 3.32
C LEU A 18 4.78 -1.66 4.57
N SER A 19 4.83 -2.69 5.42
CA SER A 19 5.64 -2.64 6.63
C SER A 19 7.12 -2.42 6.32
N GLN A 20 7.58 -2.93 5.20
CA GLN A 20 8.96 -2.76 4.79
C GLN A 20 9.21 -1.36 4.20
N ILE A 21 8.19 -0.75 3.64
CA ILE A 21 8.30 0.57 3.02
C ILE A 21 8.10 1.69 4.04
N ARG A 22 7.24 1.45 5.04
CA ARG A 22 6.85 2.50 6.00
C ARG A 22 8.02 3.18 6.69
N PRO A 23 9.09 2.48 7.10
CA PRO A 23 10.18 3.18 7.76
C PRO A 23 10.78 4.30 6.92
N ALA A 24 10.89 4.10 5.60
CA ALA A 24 11.42 5.14 4.73
C ALA A 24 10.46 6.33 4.66
N ILE A 25 9.17 6.05 4.61
CA ILE A 25 8.17 7.11 4.59
C ILE A 25 8.15 7.86 5.91
N GLN A 26 8.26 7.13 7.01
CA GLN A 26 8.27 7.73 8.33
C GLN A 26 9.50 8.61 8.53
N ALA A 27 10.61 8.22 7.93
CA ALA A 27 11.83 9.01 8.02
C ALA A 27 11.65 10.38 7.36
N ASP A 28 10.76 10.46 6.38
CA ASP A 28 10.46 11.73 5.71
C ASP A 28 9.32 12.48 6.40
N GLY A 29 8.86 11.99 7.54
CA GLY A 29 7.82 12.66 8.29
C GLY A 29 6.41 12.26 7.94
N GLY A 30 6.23 11.24 7.12
CA GLY A 30 4.91 10.76 6.73
C GLY A 30 4.67 9.33 7.17
N ASP A 31 3.59 8.75 6.68
CA ASP A 31 3.28 7.36 6.92
C ASP A 31 2.25 6.92 5.89
N VAL A 32 2.00 5.62 5.84
CA VAL A 32 0.98 5.06 4.96
C VAL A 32 0.25 3.96 5.71
N GLU A 33 -1.06 3.94 5.55
CA GLU A 33 -1.92 2.98 6.23
C GLU A 33 -2.66 2.17 5.19
N LEU A 34 -2.68 0.85 5.36
CA LEU A 34 -3.47 -0.03 4.49
C LEU A 34 -4.91 -0.01 4.94
N ILE A 35 -5.81 0.35 4.03
CA ILE A 35 -7.23 0.44 4.35
C ILE A 35 -7.96 -0.81 3.88
N GLU A 36 -7.77 -1.19 2.62
CA GLU A 36 -8.42 -2.41 2.14
C GLU A 36 -7.78 -2.90 0.87
N VAL A 37 -8.03 -4.16 0.53
CA VAL A 37 -7.65 -4.76 -0.74
C VAL A 37 -8.91 -5.39 -1.30
N THR A 38 -9.30 -4.98 -2.50
CA THR A 38 -10.51 -5.52 -3.12
C THR A 38 -10.22 -6.82 -3.86
N ASP A 39 -11.29 -7.51 -4.24
CA ASP A 39 -11.15 -8.79 -4.93
C ASP A 39 -10.48 -8.67 -6.28
N ASP A 40 -10.60 -7.50 -6.92
CA ASP A 40 -9.98 -7.29 -8.22
C ASP A 40 -8.58 -6.70 -8.12
N GLY A 41 -8.01 -6.67 -6.92
CA GLY A 41 -6.62 -6.30 -6.75
C GLY A 41 -6.35 -4.82 -6.53
N LEU A 42 -7.38 -4.04 -6.26
CA LEU A 42 -7.21 -2.64 -5.93
C LEU A 42 -6.79 -2.52 -4.47
N VAL A 43 -5.67 -1.86 -4.22
CA VAL A 43 -5.18 -1.62 -2.86
C VAL A 43 -5.49 -0.19 -2.49
N ARG A 44 -6.23 0.01 -1.41
CA ARG A 44 -6.56 1.33 -0.92
C ARG A 44 -5.71 1.65 0.29
N VAL A 45 -5.07 2.80 0.24
CA VAL A 45 -4.19 3.24 1.31
C VAL A 45 -4.53 4.67 1.69
N ARG A 46 -4.13 5.06 2.88
CA ARG A 46 -4.25 6.43 3.34
C ARG A 46 -2.87 6.91 3.76
N PHE A 47 -2.49 8.07 3.23
CA PHE A 47 -1.22 8.68 3.62
C PHE A 47 -1.43 9.63 4.79
N HIS A 48 -0.43 9.74 5.64
CA HIS A 48 -0.47 10.58 6.83
C HIS A 48 0.77 11.47 6.90
N GLY A 49 0.66 12.53 7.67
CA GLY A 49 1.80 13.39 7.95
C GLY A 49 2.21 14.21 6.75
N ALA A 50 3.50 14.31 6.51
CA ALA A 50 4.04 15.15 5.46
C ALA A 50 3.56 14.74 4.08
N CYS A 51 3.13 13.50 3.90
CA CYS A 51 2.66 13.03 2.60
C CYS A 51 1.34 13.66 2.20
N VAL A 52 0.56 14.14 3.16
CA VAL A 52 -0.79 14.63 2.88
C VAL A 52 -0.78 16.00 2.24
N GLY A 53 0.12 16.87 2.67
CA GLY A 53 0.12 18.23 2.21
C GLY A 53 0.92 18.50 0.95
N CYS A 54 1.42 17.46 0.31
CA CYS A 54 2.34 17.61 -0.80
C CYS A 54 1.90 16.73 -1.97
N PRO A 55 1.07 17.27 -2.87
CA PRO A 55 0.50 16.45 -3.95
C PRO A 55 1.54 15.72 -4.79
N SER A 56 2.65 16.37 -5.09
CA SER A 56 3.69 15.74 -5.88
C SER A 56 4.28 14.55 -5.16
N SER A 57 4.55 14.71 -3.87
CA SER A 57 5.09 13.60 -3.07
C SER A 57 4.11 12.46 -2.96
N ALA A 58 2.83 12.80 -2.75
CA ALA A 58 1.81 11.76 -2.65
C ALA A 58 1.70 10.96 -3.94
N MET A 59 1.75 11.64 -5.07
CA MET A 59 1.69 10.96 -6.38
C MET A 59 2.89 10.06 -6.58
N THR A 60 4.07 10.54 -6.21
CA THR A 60 5.30 9.77 -6.35
C THR A 60 5.26 8.54 -5.45
N LEU A 61 4.81 8.71 -4.22
CA LEU A 61 4.71 7.60 -3.29
C LEU A 61 3.69 6.58 -3.77
N LYS A 62 2.56 7.06 -4.27
CA LYS A 62 1.53 6.17 -4.77
C LYS A 62 2.06 5.33 -5.94
N ALA A 63 2.74 5.98 -6.88
CA ALA A 63 3.31 5.28 -8.02
C ALA A 63 4.36 4.27 -7.58
N GLY A 64 5.22 4.65 -6.63
CA GLY A 64 6.23 3.76 -6.12
C GLY A 64 5.64 2.57 -5.39
N LEU A 65 4.60 2.81 -4.58
CA LEU A 65 3.90 1.73 -3.91
C LEU A 65 3.26 0.79 -4.90
N GLU A 66 2.58 1.35 -5.89
CA GLU A 66 1.93 0.54 -6.89
C GLU A 66 2.93 -0.34 -7.62
N HIS A 67 4.05 0.23 -8.01
CA HIS A 67 5.10 -0.52 -8.69
C HIS A 67 5.63 -1.65 -7.81
N SER A 68 5.97 -1.32 -6.56
CA SER A 68 6.51 -2.31 -5.64
C SER A 68 5.53 -3.42 -5.35
N LEU A 69 4.27 -3.07 -5.15
CA LEU A 69 3.25 -4.06 -4.84
C LEU A 69 2.98 -4.95 -6.04
N ARG A 70 2.90 -4.37 -7.22
CA ARG A 70 2.64 -5.16 -8.42
C ARG A 70 3.78 -6.11 -8.73
N GLU A 71 5.01 -5.68 -8.47
CA GLU A 71 6.17 -6.54 -8.67
C GLU A 71 6.17 -7.75 -7.75
N ARG A 72 5.79 -7.53 -6.50
CA ARG A 72 5.88 -8.58 -5.50
C ARG A 72 4.61 -9.39 -5.37
N ILE A 73 3.48 -8.79 -5.73
CA ILE A 73 2.17 -9.42 -5.56
C ILE A 73 1.43 -9.29 -6.87
N PRO A 74 1.48 -10.31 -7.72
CA PRO A 74 0.86 -10.22 -9.05
C PRO A 74 -0.62 -9.93 -9.01
N GLU A 75 -1.29 -10.29 -7.91
CA GLU A 75 -2.72 -10.06 -7.76
C GLU A 75 -3.07 -8.58 -7.65
N VAL A 76 -2.12 -7.73 -7.29
CA VAL A 76 -2.38 -6.30 -7.17
C VAL A 76 -2.45 -5.68 -8.55
N THR A 77 -3.53 -4.94 -8.83
CA THR A 77 -3.70 -4.27 -10.11
C THR A 77 -3.33 -2.80 -10.04
N ARG A 78 -3.68 -2.14 -8.93
CA ARG A 78 -3.30 -0.75 -8.76
C ARG A 78 -3.47 -0.34 -7.30
N VAL A 79 -2.97 0.85 -7.00
CA VAL A 79 -3.05 1.43 -5.67
C VAL A 79 -3.84 2.73 -5.76
N GLU A 80 -4.73 2.94 -4.81
CA GLU A 80 -5.52 4.16 -4.72
C GLU A 80 -5.29 4.80 -3.36
N ALA A 81 -5.01 6.09 -3.35
CA ALA A 81 -4.86 6.84 -2.10
C ALA A 81 -6.22 7.45 -1.75
N ILE A 82 -6.67 7.22 -0.53
CA ILE A 82 -7.94 7.80 -0.06
C ILE A 82 -7.64 8.75 1.08
N GLU A 83 -8.62 9.59 1.40
CA GLU A 83 -8.45 10.57 2.47
C GLU A 83 -9.13 10.13 3.77
#